data_1e226d7e6dd61bffb37bcda91d65b8a2
#
_entry.id   1e226d7e6dd61bffb37bcda91d65b8a2
#
_cell.length_a   1.000
_cell.length_b   1.000
_cell.length_c   1.000
_cell.angle_alpha   90.00
_cell.angle_beta   90.00
_cell.angle_gamma   90.00
#
_symmetry.space_group_name_H-M   'P 1'
#
loop_
_entity.id
_entity.type
_entity.pdbx_description
1 polymer ?
#
loop_
_entity_poly.entity_id
_entity_poly.type
_entity_poly.pdbx_seq_one_letter_code
_entity_poly.pdbx_strand_id
1 'polypeptide(L)'
;PASIAFSETAGRIEMQSFKLYRGDEEVAPVRVLTRRNDPNRKFTDRQFALFPLNPLEYDTAYRAVFRYSRNGQKAKAEWTFRTKRPDYPYFIVKGGEKLAVSDGIEYFIRPQRRWCLKDCPDVVYQTAGGATLEVLKHMPGGIVVRMSGRRGDKARLMLDGGRDKRKAVELYLTD
;
A
#
# COMPACT_ATOMS: atom_id res chain seq x y z
N PRO A 1 12.74 -1.53 -1.68
CA PRO A 1 13.03 -1.96 -3.05
C PRO A 1 12.85 -3.46 -3.21
N ALA A 2 12.59 -3.92 -4.46
CA ALA A 2 12.75 -5.29 -4.86
C ALA A 2 14.10 -5.43 -5.57
N SER A 3 14.91 -6.44 -5.24
CA SER A 3 16.26 -6.59 -5.82
C SER A 3 16.55 -8.04 -6.20
N ILE A 4 17.44 -8.21 -7.18
CA ILE A 4 17.96 -9.50 -7.59
C ILE A 4 19.46 -9.37 -7.88
N ALA A 5 20.21 -10.37 -7.46
CA ALA A 5 21.63 -10.50 -7.72
C ALA A 5 21.94 -11.91 -8.25
N PHE A 6 22.86 -11.99 -9.17
CA PHE A 6 23.32 -13.26 -9.72
C PHE A 6 24.76 -13.54 -9.28
N SER A 7 25.08 -14.82 -9.11
CA SER A 7 26.44 -15.24 -8.77
C SER A 7 27.43 -14.90 -9.89
N GLU A 8 28.72 -14.88 -9.57
CA GLU A 8 29.78 -14.63 -10.56
C GLU A 8 29.83 -15.69 -11.67
N THR A 9 29.39 -16.89 -11.36
CA THR A 9 29.33 -18.02 -12.30
C THR A 9 28.08 -17.99 -13.22
N ALA A 10 27.18 -17.03 -13.02
CA ALA A 10 25.91 -16.97 -13.77
C ALA A 10 26.06 -16.68 -15.27
N GLY A 11 27.26 -16.27 -15.73
CA GLY A 11 27.49 -15.83 -17.10
C GLY A 11 26.98 -14.43 -17.38
N ARG A 12 26.75 -14.11 -18.66
CA ARG A 12 26.27 -12.78 -19.07
C ARG A 12 24.77 -12.64 -18.80
N ILE A 13 24.38 -11.67 -18.02
CA ILE A 13 22.98 -11.33 -17.69
C ILE A 13 22.60 -10.02 -18.36
N GLU A 14 21.52 -10.05 -19.14
CA GLU A 14 20.96 -8.86 -19.78
C GLU A 14 19.51 -8.70 -19.38
N MET A 15 19.20 -7.63 -18.65
CA MET A 15 17.85 -7.32 -18.23
C MET A 15 16.98 -6.93 -19.42
N GLN A 16 15.80 -7.53 -19.55
CA GLN A 16 14.77 -7.16 -20.51
C GLN A 16 13.70 -6.29 -19.85
N SER A 17 13.25 -6.66 -18.65
CA SER A 17 12.31 -5.86 -17.85
C SER A 17 12.37 -6.24 -16.39
N PHE A 18 12.07 -5.26 -15.52
CA PHE A 18 11.87 -5.47 -14.09
C PHE A 18 10.59 -4.76 -13.69
N LYS A 19 9.59 -5.51 -13.25
CA LYS A 19 8.25 -5.01 -12.96
C LYS A 19 7.77 -5.48 -11.59
N LEU A 20 6.91 -4.68 -10.99
CA LEU A 20 6.26 -4.97 -9.71
C LEU A 20 4.75 -4.95 -9.92
N TYR A 21 4.03 -5.89 -9.32
CA TYR A 21 2.58 -6.00 -9.42
C TYR A 21 1.94 -6.10 -8.05
N ARG A 22 0.74 -5.54 -7.93
CA ARG A 22 -0.21 -5.76 -6.86
C ARG A 22 -1.43 -6.48 -7.45
N GLY A 23 -1.56 -7.79 -7.21
CA GLY A 23 -2.45 -8.63 -7.99
C GLY A 23 -2.04 -8.57 -9.46
N ASP A 24 -2.96 -8.18 -10.35
CA ASP A 24 -2.71 -8.02 -11.78
C ASP A 24 -2.34 -6.58 -12.19
N GLU A 25 -2.41 -5.63 -11.26
CA GLU A 25 -2.10 -4.22 -11.53
C GLU A 25 -0.59 -3.95 -11.42
N GLU A 26 0.01 -3.38 -12.48
CA GLU A 26 1.41 -2.96 -12.46
C GLU A 26 1.59 -1.73 -11.57
N VAL A 27 2.57 -1.79 -10.68
CA VAL A 27 2.93 -0.66 -9.81
C VAL A 27 3.77 0.33 -10.60
N ALA A 28 3.26 1.55 -10.75
CA ALA A 28 3.93 2.65 -11.43
C ALA A 28 3.70 3.97 -10.67
N PRO A 29 4.61 4.94 -10.75
CA PRO A 29 5.91 4.87 -11.41
C PRO A 29 6.95 4.10 -10.57
N VAL A 30 7.92 3.50 -11.26
CA VAL A 30 9.07 2.81 -10.66
C VAL A 30 10.38 3.30 -11.25
N ARG A 31 11.46 3.19 -10.49
CA ARG A 31 12.82 3.40 -10.97
C ARG A 31 13.60 2.10 -10.87
N VAL A 32 14.20 1.67 -11.97
CA VAL A 32 15.08 0.49 -11.98
C VAL A 32 16.53 0.96 -11.97
N LEU A 33 17.30 0.51 -10.97
CA LEU A 33 18.74 0.73 -10.89
C LEU A 33 19.49 -0.47 -11.46
N THR A 34 20.50 -0.16 -12.22
CA THR A 34 21.48 -1.07 -12.83
C THR A 34 22.86 -0.46 -12.65
N ARG A 35 23.94 -1.16 -12.96
CA ARG A 35 25.29 -0.59 -12.95
C ARG A 35 25.41 0.73 -13.74
N ARG A 36 24.65 0.87 -14.84
CA ARG A 36 24.76 2.05 -15.73
C ARG A 36 24.18 3.33 -15.13
N ASN A 37 23.18 3.21 -14.27
CA ASN A 37 22.43 4.35 -13.73
C ASN A 37 22.42 4.41 -12.19
N ASP A 38 23.25 3.59 -11.54
CA ASP A 38 23.47 3.69 -10.08
C ASP A 38 24.32 4.93 -9.75
N PRO A 39 23.76 5.92 -9.05
CA PRO A 39 24.49 7.15 -8.71
C PRO A 39 25.69 6.89 -7.79
N ASN A 40 25.63 5.84 -6.98
CA ASN A 40 26.68 5.47 -6.04
C ASN A 40 27.75 4.54 -6.65
N ARG A 41 27.55 4.09 -7.89
CA ARG A 41 28.46 3.17 -8.61
C ARG A 41 28.80 1.87 -7.84
N LYS A 42 27.85 1.39 -7.04
CA LYS A 42 28.01 0.18 -6.22
C LYS A 42 27.49 -1.08 -6.90
N PHE A 43 26.60 -0.94 -7.90
CA PHE A 43 26.01 -2.09 -8.59
C PHE A 43 27.00 -2.68 -9.61
N THR A 44 27.02 -4.00 -9.65
CA THR A 44 27.70 -4.77 -10.70
C THR A 44 26.74 -5.01 -11.88
N ASP A 45 27.26 -5.59 -12.97
CA ASP A 45 26.44 -6.00 -14.13
C ASP A 45 25.44 -7.12 -13.81
N ARG A 46 25.52 -7.70 -12.60
CA ARG A 46 24.69 -8.80 -12.10
C ARG A 46 23.72 -8.40 -11.01
N GLN A 47 23.62 -7.10 -10.72
CA GLN A 47 22.76 -6.58 -9.66
C GLN A 47 21.74 -5.60 -10.24
N PHE A 48 20.49 -5.80 -9.87
CA PHE A 48 19.37 -4.99 -10.32
C PHE A 48 18.44 -4.71 -9.14
N ALA A 49 17.92 -3.49 -9.05
CA ALA A 49 16.95 -3.14 -8.03
C ALA A 49 15.83 -2.26 -8.62
N LEU A 50 14.61 -2.54 -8.21
CA LEU A 50 13.43 -1.77 -8.55
C LEU A 50 12.95 -1.01 -7.34
N PHE A 51 12.78 0.29 -7.50
CA PHE A 51 12.30 1.21 -6.48
C PHE A 51 10.94 1.77 -6.90
N PRO A 52 9.85 1.44 -6.22
CA PRO A 52 8.61 2.19 -6.36
C PRO A 52 8.86 3.65 -5.96
N LEU A 53 8.40 4.61 -6.76
CA LEU A 53 8.56 6.03 -6.45
C LEU A 53 7.47 6.53 -5.49
N ASN A 54 6.35 5.80 -5.41
CA ASN A 54 5.35 5.99 -4.38
C ASN A 54 5.51 4.91 -3.30
N PRO A 55 5.25 5.23 -2.02
CA PRO A 55 5.24 4.24 -0.96
C PRO A 55 4.29 3.09 -1.25
N LEU A 56 4.73 1.86 -0.97
CA LEU A 56 3.89 0.67 -1.06
C LEU A 56 2.88 0.65 0.09
N GLU A 57 1.70 0.09 -0.17
CA GLU A 57 0.65 -0.04 0.84
C GLU A 57 1.06 -1.03 1.94
N TYR A 58 0.59 -0.80 3.16
CA TYR A 58 0.81 -1.70 4.30
C TYR A 58 0.08 -3.02 4.12
N ASP A 59 0.60 -4.09 4.72
CA ASP A 59 0.04 -5.45 4.76
C ASP A 59 -0.48 -5.93 3.39
N THR A 60 0.27 -5.65 2.34
CA THR A 60 -0.11 -5.90 0.95
C THR A 60 0.91 -6.81 0.29
N ALA A 61 0.41 -7.83 -0.41
CA ALA A 61 1.23 -8.73 -1.21
C ALA A 61 1.59 -8.08 -2.55
N TYR A 62 2.86 -8.17 -2.90
CA TYR A 62 3.40 -7.72 -4.17
C TYR A 62 4.16 -8.85 -4.85
N ARG A 63 4.13 -8.87 -6.17
CA ARG A 63 4.83 -9.83 -7.02
C ARG A 63 5.84 -9.09 -7.90
N ALA A 64 7.12 -9.41 -7.74
CA ALA A 64 8.19 -8.89 -8.58
C ALA A 64 8.50 -9.87 -9.71
N VAL A 65 8.64 -9.35 -10.94
CA VAL A 65 8.92 -10.13 -12.15
C VAL A 65 10.12 -9.54 -12.85
N PHE A 66 11.19 -10.32 -12.93
CA PHE A 66 12.42 -9.97 -13.63
C PHE A 66 12.57 -10.85 -14.87
N ARG A 67 12.53 -10.24 -16.06
CA ARG A 67 12.76 -10.90 -17.33
C ARG A 67 14.16 -10.55 -17.82
N TYR A 68 14.92 -11.54 -18.24
CA TYR A 68 16.31 -11.37 -18.64
C TYR A 68 16.73 -12.40 -19.70
N SER A 69 17.89 -12.20 -20.30
CA SER A 69 18.59 -13.27 -20.98
C SER A 69 19.83 -13.67 -20.18
N ARG A 70 20.12 -14.96 -20.17
CA ARG A 70 21.35 -15.54 -19.62
C ARG A 70 22.10 -16.22 -20.75
N ASN A 71 23.28 -15.71 -21.13
CA ASN A 71 24.04 -16.18 -22.27
C ASN A 71 23.21 -16.27 -23.55
N GLY A 72 22.34 -15.27 -23.80
CA GLY A 72 21.45 -15.21 -24.96
C GLY A 72 20.13 -15.99 -24.82
N GLN A 73 19.97 -16.84 -23.82
CA GLN A 73 18.72 -17.57 -23.58
C GLN A 73 17.79 -16.78 -22.68
N LYS A 74 16.51 -16.65 -23.08
CA LYS A 74 15.47 -15.96 -22.31
C LYS A 74 15.16 -16.70 -21.02
N ALA A 75 15.05 -15.97 -19.92
CA ALA A 75 14.73 -16.48 -18.62
C ALA A 75 13.85 -15.49 -17.83
N LYS A 76 13.21 -15.99 -16.78
CA LYS A 76 12.37 -15.22 -15.87
C LYS A 76 12.65 -15.62 -14.42
N ALA A 77 12.79 -14.64 -13.55
CA ALA A 77 12.71 -14.81 -12.11
C ALA A 77 11.48 -14.09 -11.59
N GLU A 78 10.78 -14.73 -10.67
CA GLU A 78 9.55 -14.19 -10.08
C GLU A 78 9.51 -14.55 -8.61
N TRP A 79 9.14 -13.58 -7.76
CA TRP A 79 8.95 -13.79 -6.33
C TRP A 79 7.88 -12.87 -5.78
N THR A 80 7.31 -13.28 -4.66
CA THR A 80 6.33 -12.50 -3.92
C THR A 80 6.90 -12.07 -2.59
N PHE A 81 6.46 -10.91 -2.11
CA PHE A 81 6.72 -10.43 -0.76
C PHE A 81 5.49 -9.69 -0.23
N ARG A 82 5.40 -9.58 1.08
CA ARG A 82 4.37 -8.81 1.75
C ARG A 82 5.00 -7.65 2.50
N THR A 83 4.41 -6.47 2.39
CA THR A 83 4.81 -5.30 3.17
C THR A 83 4.42 -5.49 4.63
N LYS A 84 5.10 -4.78 5.54
CA LYS A 84 4.80 -4.87 6.96
C LYS A 84 3.36 -4.47 7.27
N ARG A 85 2.82 -4.97 8.37
CA ARG A 85 1.56 -4.49 8.94
C ARG A 85 1.73 -3.09 9.50
N PRO A 86 0.66 -2.27 9.54
CA PRO A 86 0.69 -1.00 10.26
C PRO A 86 0.87 -1.26 11.77
N ASP A 87 1.47 -0.30 12.46
CA ASP A 87 1.68 -0.37 13.91
C ASP A 87 0.42 0.06 14.72
N TYR A 88 -0.74 0.04 14.08
CA TYR A 88 -2.06 0.37 14.62
C TYR A 88 -2.98 -0.83 14.54
N PRO A 89 -3.96 -0.98 15.46
CA PRO A 89 -5.14 -1.78 15.17
C PRO A 89 -5.72 -1.32 13.83
N TYR A 90 -6.14 -2.25 12.96
CA TYR A 90 -6.58 -1.85 11.64
C TYR A 90 -7.78 -2.64 11.12
N PHE A 91 -8.53 -1.98 10.24
CA PHE A 91 -9.64 -2.55 9.52
C PHE A 91 -9.40 -2.49 8.01
N ILE A 92 -9.72 -3.58 7.31
CA ILE A 92 -9.82 -3.58 5.85
C ILE A 92 -11.31 -3.53 5.52
N VAL A 93 -11.73 -2.45 4.85
CA VAL A 93 -13.14 -2.16 4.63
C VAL A 93 -13.51 -2.20 3.14
N LYS A 94 -14.72 -2.71 2.87
CA LYS A 94 -15.33 -2.74 1.52
C LYS A 94 -16.32 -1.60 1.31
N GLY A 95 -16.91 -1.13 2.40
CA GLY A 95 -18.00 -0.16 2.48
C GLY A 95 -19.26 -0.81 3.04
N GLY A 96 -19.99 -0.05 3.85
CA GLY A 96 -21.22 -0.51 4.54
C GLY A 96 -20.98 -1.25 5.85
N GLU A 97 -19.72 -1.45 6.27
CA GLU A 97 -19.41 -2.11 7.55
C GLU A 97 -19.71 -1.20 8.74
N LYS A 98 -19.98 -1.88 9.88
CA LYS A 98 -20.00 -1.28 11.21
C LYS A 98 -18.80 -1.79 11.98
N LEU A 99 -17.97 -0.89 12.46
CA LEU A 99 -16.72 -1.18 13.13
C LEU A 99 -16.78 -0.74 14.59
N ALA A 100 -16.54 -1.67 15.49
CA ALA A 100 -16.39 -1.41 16.90
C ALA A 100 -15.01 -0.77 17.15
N VAL A 101 -14.98 0.36 17.81
CA VAL A 101 -13.76 1.08 18.17
C VAL A 101 -13.83 1.49 19.64
N SER A 102 -12.66 1.61 20.27
CA SER A 102 -12.53 2.07 21.65
C SER A 102 -12.22 3.56 21.71
N ASP A 103 -12.66 4.21 22.78
CA ASP A 103 -12.47 5.63 23.00
C ASP A 103 -10.97 6.01 22.98
N GLY A 104 -10.63 7.03 22.21
CA GLY A 104 -9.28 7.59 22.13
C GLY A 104 -8.22 6.71 21.45
N ILE A 105 -8.56 5.50 21.00
CA ILE A 105 -7.62 4.60 20.31
C ILE A 105 -7.50 4.98 18.85
N GLU A 106 -6.27 4.90 18.34
CA GLU A 106 -5.93 5.18 16.94
C GLU A 106 -6.09 3.91 16.09
N TYR A 107 -6.88 3.99 15.04
CA TYR A 107 -7.12 2.88 14.10
C TYR A 107 -6.68 3.24 12.69
N PHE A 108 -6.01 2.31 12.02
CA PHE A 108 -5.74 2.42 10.59
C PHE A 108 -6.90 1.80 9.80
N ILE A 109 -7.57 2.62 8.97
CA ILE A 109 -8.67 2.18 8.12
C ILE A 109 -8.20 2.15 6.67
N ARG A 110 -8.26 0.96 6.05
CA ARG A 110 -7.81 0.71 4.70
C ARG A 110 -8.96 0.20 3.82
N PRO A 111 -9.32 0.90 2.73
CA PRO A 111 -10.21 0.34 1.72
C PRO A 111 -9.62 -0.91 1.07
N GLN A 112 -10.44 -1.96 0.85
CA GLN A 112 -10.00 -3.19 0.19
C GLN A 112 -9.59 -2.93 -1.27
N ARG A 113 -10.28 -2.00 -1.95
CA ARG A 113 -9.95 -1.51 -3.28
C ARG A 113 -9.55 -0.06 -3.19
N ARG A 114 -8.65 0.40 -4.03
CA ARG A 114 -8.37 1.84 -4.17
C ARG A 114 -9.65 2.54 -4.58
N TRP A 115 -10.24 3.29 -3.66
CA TRP A 115 -11.37 4.15 -3.96
C TRP A 115 -10.94 5.48 -4.60
N CYS A 116 -9.62 5.76 -4.54
CA CYS A 116 -9.03 6.94 -5.11
C CYS A 116 -7.63 6.65 -5.65
N LEU A 117 -7.33 7.04 -6.90
CA LEU A 117 -6.08 6.68 -7.58
C LEU A 117 -4.95 7.70 -7.41
N LYS A 118 -5.22 9.00 -7.33
CA LYS A 118 -4.16 10.02 -7.22
C LYS A 118 -4.51 11.21 -6.32
N ASP A 119 -5.75 11.63 -6.37
CA ASP A 119 -6.24 12.80 -5.65
C ASP A 119 -7.38 12.35 -4.75
N CYS A 120 -7.04 11.69 -3.62
CA CYS A 120 -8.05 11.35 -2.63
C CYS A 120 -8.68 12.66 -2.17
N PRO A 121 -9.97 12.90 -2.47
CA PRO A 121 -10.66 14.04 -1.90
C PRO A 121 -10.59 13.91 -0.38
N ASP A 122 -10.73 15.03 0.30
CA ASP A 122 -10.76 15.07 1.74
C ASP A 122 -11.72 14.01 2.28
N VAL A 123 -11.28 13.32 3.30
CA VAL A 123 -12.11 12.34 3.99
C VAL A 123 -13.30 13.08 4.58
N VAL A 124 -14.50 12.75 4.11
CA VAL A 124 -15.73 13.33 4.64
C VAL A 124 -16.25 12.43 5.75
N TYR A 125 -16.57 13.00 6.89
CA TYR A 125 -17.17 12.27 7.99
C TYR A 125 -18.33 13.06 8.64
N GLN A 126 -19.23 12.31 9.25
CA GLN A 126 -20.35 12.85 10.04
C GLN A 126 -20.36 12.15 11.38
N THR A 127 -20.49 12.90 12.46
CA THR A 127 -20.61 12.37 13.81
C THR A 127 -22.05 12.48 14.32
N ALA A 128 -22.44 11.56 15.18
CA ALA A 128 -23.73 11.57 15.85
C ALA A 128 -23.53 11.29 17.35
N GLY A 129 -24.39 11.87 18.19
CA GLY A 129 -24.19 11.90 19.64
C GLY A 129 -23.22 13.01 20.02
N GLY A 130 -22.36 12.74 20.98
CA GLY A 130 -21.29 13.64 21.40
C GLY A 130 -19.91 13.28 20.81
N ALA A 131 -19.89 12.37 19.83
CA ALA A 131 -18.63 11.87 19.28
C ALA A 131 -17.81 12.93 18.55
N THR A 132 -16.50 12.85 18.70
CA THR A 132 -15.53 13.50 17.81
C THR A 132 -14.80 12.45 17.00
N LEU A 133 -14.50 12.76 15.75
CA LEU A 133 -13.68 11.94 14.88
C LEU A 133 -12.56 12.81 14.29
N GLU A 134 -11.35 12.37 14.46
CA GLU A 134 -10.16 13.04 13.94
C GLU A 134 -9.48 12.16 12.91
N VAL A 135 -9.15 12.71 11.73
CA VAL A 135 -8.24 12.09 10.77
C VAL A 135 -6.84 12.57 11.11
N LEU A 136 -6.04 11.71 11.74
CA LEU A 136 -4.73 12.09 12.28
C LEU A 136 -3.66 12.13 11.19
N LYS A 137 -3.70 11.20 10.25
CA LYS A 137 -2.75 11.15 9.13
C LYS A 137 -3.22 10.26 8.00
N HIS A 138 -2.73 10.57 6.82
CA HIS A 138 -2.82 9.71 5.65
C HIS A 138 -1.60 8.79 5.60
N MET A 139 -1.84 7.51 5.32
CA MET A 139 -0.81 6.49 5.16
C MET A 139 -0.99 5.78 3.83
N PRO A 140 0.05 5.13 3.28
CA PRO A 140 -0.10 4.36 2.05
C PRO A 140 -1.24 3.33 2.13
N GLY A 141 -2.28 3.54 1.34
CA GLY A 141 -3.46 2.68 1.26
C GLY A 141 -4.57 2.98 2.25
N GLY A 142 -4.47 4.01 3.12
CA GLY A 142 -5.53 4.31 4.07
C GLY A 142 -5.27 5.54 4.94
N ILE A 143 -6.04 5.64 6.01
CA ILE A 143 -5.96 6.76 6.97
C ILE A 143 -5.88 6.24 8.40
N VAL A 144 -5.25 7.00 9.28
CA VAL A 144 -5.35 6.79 10.73
C VAL A 144 -6.37 7.75 11.30
N VAL A 145 -7.34 7.20 12.02
CA VAL A 145 -8.39 7.95 12.68
C VAL A 145 -8.41 7.65 14.17
N ARG A 146 -8.88 8.62 14.96
CA ARG A 146 -9.19 8.48 16.36
C ARG A 146 -10.61 8.98 16.60
N MET A 147 -11.41 8.19 17.30
CA MET A 147 -12.75 8.55 17.70
C MET A 147 -12.81 8.67 19.21
N SER A 148 -13.48 9.73 19.70
CA SER A 148 -13.69 9.93 21.12
C SER A 148 -15.15 10.32 21.40
N GLY A 149 -15.67 9.89 22.56
CA GLY A 149 -17.05 10.13 22.93
C GLY A 149 -17.52 9.19 24.04
N ARG A 150 -18.79 8.84 24.01
CA ARG A 150 -19.41 7.91 24.94
C ARG A 150 -19.79 6.60 24.25
N ARG A 151 -19.90 5.55 25.00
CA ARG A 151 -20.40 4.26 24.49
C ARG A 151 -21.68 4.44 23.69
N GLY A 152 -21.71 3.87 22.48
CA GLY A 152 -22.82 3.96 21.55
C GLY A 152 -22.82 5.17 20.63
N ASP A 153 -21.95 6.15 20.87
CA ASP A 153 -21.74 7.27 19.93
C ASP A 153 -21.21 6.73 18.59
N LYS A 154 -21.54 7.44 17.51
CA LYS A 154 -21.27 6.96 16.15
C LYS A 154 -20.61 8.03 15.30
N ALA A 155 -19.79 7.54 14.36
CA ALA A 155 -19.27 8.36 13.27
C ALA A 155 -19.42 7.60 11.96
N ARG A 156 -19.81 8.31 10.91
CA ARG A 156 -19.90 7.79 9.55
C ARG A 156 -18.76 8.35 8.73
N LEU A 157 -17.92 7.47 8.20
CA LEU A 157 -16.71 7.79 7.48
C LEU A 157 -16.87 7.44 6.00
N MET A 158 -16.66 8.42 5.12
CA MET A 158 -16.75 8.29 3.68
C MET A 158 -15.35 8.48 3.06
N LEU A 159 -14.71 7.38 2.69
CA LEU A 159 -13.32 7.37 2.22
C LEU A 159 -13.16 7.75 0.74
N ASP A 160 -14.26 7.94 0.02
CA ASP A 160 -14.28 8.32 -1.40
C ASP A 160 -14.72 9.79 -1.61
N GLY A 161 -14.66 10.62 -0.57
CA GLY A 161 -15.12 11.99 -0.60
C GLY A 161 -16.65 12.14 -0.65
N GLY A 162 -17.38 11.11 -0.21
CA GLY A 162 -18.84 11.14 -0.16
C GLY A 162 -19.54 10.90 -1.50
N ARG A 163 -18.81 10.48 -2.52
CA ARG A 163 -19.36 10.20 -3.86
C ARG A 163 -20.35 9.05 -3.87
N ASP A 164 -20.11 8.01 -3.07
CA ASP A 164 -21.00 6.86 -2.95
C ASP A 164 -21.30 6.57 -1.47
N LYS A 165 -22.50 6.96 -1.03
CA LYS A 165 -22.94 6.77 0.36
C LYS A 165 -22.95 5.29 0.80
N ARG A 166 -23.04 4.33 -0.15
CA ARG A 166 -22.98 2.89 0.14
C ARG A 166 -21.57 2.44 0.55
N LYS A 167 -20.55 3.22 0.25
CA LYS A 167 -19.16 2.98 0.66
C LYS A 167 -18.80 3.60 2.00
N ALA A 168 -19.76 4.19 2.68
CA ALA A 168 -19.55 4.71 4.02
C ALA A 168 -19.32 3.57 5.03
N VAL A 169 -18.45 3.80 5.99
CA VAL A 169 -18.16 2.92 7.11
C VAL A 169 -18.69 3.58 8.37
N GLU A 170 -19.46 2.85 9.19
CA GLU A 170 -19.94 3.33 10.49
C GLU A 170 -18.98 2.86 11.58
N LEU A 171 -18.37 3.80 12.30
CA LEU A 171 -17.63 3.55 13.53
C LEU A 171 -18.59 3.73 14.72
N TYR A 172 -18.49 2.87 15.73
CA TYR A 172 -19.25 3.05 16.98
C TYR A 172 -18.40 2.72 18.20
N LEU A 173 -18.53 3.51 19.24
CA LEU A 173 -17.81 3.33 20.49
C LEU A 173 -18.43 2.20 21.33
N THR A 174 -17.54 1.34 21.84
CA THR A 174 -17.91 0.17 22.66
C THR A 174 -17.67 0.39 24.14
N ASP A 175 -16.86 1.34 24.50
CA ASP A 175 -16.42 1.73 25.85
C ASP A 175 -16.39 3.24 26.02
#